data_2524f7695008741fbfeaf9d5fe596d90
#
_entry.id   2524f7695008741fbfeaf9d5fe596d90
#
_cell.length_a   1.000
_cell.length_b   1.000
_cell.length_c   1.000
_cell.angle_alpha   90.00
_cell.angle_beta   90.00
_cell.angle_gamma   90.00
#
_symmetry.space_group_name_H-M   'P 1'
#
loop_
_entity.id
_entity.type
_entity.pdbx_description
1 polymer ?
#
loop_
_entity_poly.entity_id
_entity_poly.type
_entity_poly.pdbx_seq_one_letter_code
_entity_poly.pdbx_strand_id
1 'polypeptide(L)'
;MRKAKGNIRKMLAAIVLTLLCCSAFAQRIVESGDLRTTTDEQHGTVVHYLKGGKRPLSGKFRILRGQDEEIVHFSKGVMQGEYRRFRNGSLREKGKYTDGRRHGLFVSYHQDGKTPQREAPMQYGKIDGTVRTWFSDGKPDMV
;
A
#
# COMPACT_ATOMS: atom_id res chain seq x y z
N MET A 1 30.24 2.24 -33.79
CA MET A 1 29.79 1.28 -32.73
C MET A 1 29.04 1.96 -31.58
N ARG A 2 27.94 2.67 -31.81
CA ARG A 2 27.16 3.36 -30.74
C ARG A 2 25.63 3.23 -30.86
N LYS A 3 25.10 2.17 -31.45
CA LYS A 3 23.63 2.00 -31.64
C LYS A 3 22.99 0.81 -30.89
N ALA A 4 23.72 0.02 -30.11
CA ALA A 4 23.17 -1.20 -29.49
C ALA A 4 22.59 -1.04 -28.07
N LYS A 5 22.88 0.06 -27.35
CA LYS A 5 22.43 0.23 -25.93
C LYS A 5 21.01 0.75 -25.79
N GLY A 6 20.40 1.32 -26.82
CA GLY A 6 19.03 1.85 -26.76
C GLY A 6 17.92 0.80 -26.87
N ASN A 7 18.22 -0.31 -27.54
CA ASN A 7 17.19 -1.33 -27.82
C ASN A 7 16.97 -2.32 -26.70
N ILE A 8 17.96 -2.56 -25.85
CA ILE A 8 17.86 -3.52 -24.74
C ILE A 8 16.89 -3.03 -23.67
N ARG A 9 16.89 -1.73 -23.36
CA ARG A 9 15.93 -1.15 -22.40
C ARG A 9 14.49 -1.16 -22.91
N LYS A 10 14.29 -0.95 -24.21
CA LYS A 10 12.95 -1.03 -24.83
C LYS A 10 12.49 -2.48 -25.00
N MET A 11 13.38 -3.43 -25.22
CA MET A 11 13.04 -4.86 -25.27
C MET A 11 12.72 -5.43 -23.89
N LEU A 12 13.44 -5.02 -22.83
CA LEU A 12 13.11 -5.43 -21.46
C LEU A 12 11.75 -4.88 -21.00
N ALA A 13 11.40 -3.66 -21.39
CA ALA A 13 10.07 -3.09 -21.13
C ALA A 13 8.95 -3.81 -21.90
N ALA A 14 9.23 -4.28 -23.12
CA ALA A 14 8.27 -5.03 -23.94
C ALA A 14 8.08 -6.48 -23.45
N ILE A 15 9.15 -7.14 -22.96
CA ILE A 15 9.09 -8.51 -22.45
C ILE A 15 8.31 -8.57 -21.13
N VAL A 16 8.39 -7.52 -20.28
CA VAL A 16 7.57 -7.42 -19.06
C VAL A 16 6.09 -7.24 -19.41
N LEU A 17 5.75 -6.65 -20.55
CA LEU A 17 4.38 -6.39 -20.95
C LEU A 17 3.67 -7.61 -21.57
N THR A 18 4.41 -8.58 -22.14
CA THR A 18 3.81 -9.76 -22.79
C THR A 18 3.62 -10.97 -21.88
N LEU A 19 4.24 -11.01 -20.70
CA LEU A 19 4.02 -12.06 -19.67
C LEU A 19 2.84 -11.78 -18.73
N LEU A 20 2.12 -10.67 -18.93
CA LEU A 20 1.03 -10.19 -18.05
C LEU A 20 -0.37 -10.63 -18.49
N CYS A 21 -0.49 -11.55 -19.45
CA CYS A 21 -1.80 -11.94 -19.97
C CYS A 21 -2.43 -13.18 -19.29
N CYS A 22 -1.88 -13.68 -18.20
CA CYS A 22 -2.38 -14.91 -17.59
C CYS A 22 -2.39 -14.91 -16.05
N SER A 23 -2.90 -13.88 -15.41
CA SER A 23 -3.54 -14.06 -14.09
C SER A 23 -4.28 -12.78 -13.67
N ALA A 24 -5.57 -12.91 -13.42
CA ALA A 24 -6.45 -11.85 -12.88
C ALA A 24 -6.06 -11.39 -11.46
N PHE A 25 -4.88 -11.77 -10.97
CA PHE A 25 -4.33 -11.45 -9.63
C PHE A 25 -2.92 -10.84 -9.67
N ALA A 26 -2.41 -10.43 -10.83
CA ALA A 26 -1.10 -9.79 -10.88
C ALA A 26 -1.11 -8.48 -10.11
N GLN A 27 -0.36 -8.44 -9.02
CA GLN A 27 -0.12 -7.23 -8.24
C GLN A 27 0.68 -6.25 -9.07
N ARG A 28 0.12 -5.07 -9.34
CA ARG A 28 0.80 -4.00 -10.09
C ARG A 28 1.78 -3.29 -9.17
N ILE A 29 3.03 -3.15 -9.64
CA ILE A 29 4.08 -2.44 -8.92
C ILE A 29 4.15 -1.02 -9.49
N VAL A 30 4.11 -0.01 -8.62
CA VAL A 30 4.20 1.40 -8.98
C VAL A 30 5.11 2.14 -8.00
N GLU A 31 5.84 3.13 -8.49
CA GLU A 31 6.54 4.09 -7.63
C GLU A 31 5.55 5.11 -7.09
N SER A 32 5.74 5.54 -5.84
CA SER A 32 4.85 6.55 -5.24
C SER A 32 4.87 7.88 -6.01
N GLY A 33 5.98 8.18 -6.68
CA GLY A 33 6.14 9.33 -7.55
C GLY A 33 5.25 9.30 -8.79
N ASP A 34 4.77 8.14 -9.21
CA ASP A 34 3.87 7.96 -10.35
C ASP A 34 2.38 8.02 -9.99
N LEU A 35 2.09 8.27 -8.72
CA LEU A 35 0.73 8.44 -8.24
C LEU A 35 0.36 9.92 -8.16
N ARG A 36 -0.89 10.20 -8.44
CA ARG A 36 -1.55 11.47 -8.10
C ARG A 36 -2.85 11.19 -7.37
N THR A 37 -3.25 12.13 -6.54
CA THR A 37 -4.50 12.07 -5.78
C THR A 37 -5.37 13.28 -6.11
N THR A 38 -6.67 13.09 -6.00
CA THR A 38 -7.66 14.18 -5.94
C THR A 38 -8.56 13.94 -4.75
N THR A 39 -9.08 14.99 -4.16
CA THR A 39 -10.06 14.88 -3.09
C THR A 39 -11.44 15.13 -3.67
N ASP A 40 -12.36 14.21 -3.41
CA ASP A 40 -13.77 14.45 -3.67
C ASP A 40 -14.28 15.45 -2.63
N GLU A 41 -14.62 16.65 -3.07
CA GLU A 41 -15.05 17.75 -2.21
C GLU A 41 -16.36 17.47 -1.46
N GLN A 42 -17.22 16.63 -2.02
CA GLN A 42 -18.52 16.30 -1.40
C GLN A 42 -18.37 15.34 -0.22
N HIS A 43 -17.43 14.39 -0.31
CA HIS A 43 -17.27 13.32 0.69
C HIS A 43 -15.93 13.37 1.41
N GLY A 44 -15.02 14.27 1.03
CA GLY A 44 -13.65 14.33 1.56
C GLY A 44 -12.83 13.07 1.28
N THR A 45 -13.23 12.28 0.28
CA THR A 45 -12.59 11.01 -0.05
C THR A 45 -11.41 11.24 -0.99
N VAL A 46 -10.26 10.67 -0.67
CA VAL A 46 -9.06 10.74 -1.52
C VAL A 46 -9.15 9.67 -2.60
N VAL A 47 -9.10 10.11 -3.86
CA VAL A 47 -9.12 9.24 -5.05
C VAL A 47 -7.75 9.21 -5.70
N HIS A 48 -7.23 8.02 -5.95
CA HIS A 48 -5.88 7.80 -6.48
C HIS A 48 -5.90 7.44 -7.97
N TYR A 49 -4.93 7.97 -8.70
CA TYR A 49 -4.72 7.78 -10.13
C TYR A 49 -3.23 7.55 -10.42
N LEU A 50 -2.91 6.94 -11.56
CA LEU A 50 -1.58 7.07 -12.14
C LEU A 50 -1.42 8.47 -12.76
N LYS A 51 -0.21 9.04 -12.70
CA LYS A 51 0.13 10.28 -13.41
C LYS A 51 -0.16 10.12 -14.91
N GLY A 52 -0.81 11.12 -15.50
CA GLY A 52 -1.24 11.06 -16.91
C GLY A 52 -2.42 10.14 -17.17
N GLY A 53 -2.83 9.29 -16.22
CA GLY A 53 -4.01 8.43 -16.33
C GLY A 53 -5.30 9.19 -16.03
N LYS A 54 -6.34 8.86 -16.79
CA LYS A 54 -7.70 9.43 -16.59
C LYS A 54 -8.58 8.53 -15.70
N ARG A 55 -8.24 7.25 -15.59
CA ARG A 55 -9.04 6.28 -14.82
C ARG A 55 -8.51 6.15 -13.40
N PRO A 56 -9.40 6.13 -12.39
CA PRO A 56 -9.02 5.82 -11.01
C PRO A 56 -8.40 4.43 -10.89
N LEU A 57 -7.53 4.24 -9.90
CA LEU A 57 -6.92 2.94 -9.62
C LEU A 57 -7.97 1.91 -9.22
N SER A 58 -7.81 0.68 -9.68
CA SER A 58 -8.63 -0.45 -9.24
C SER A 58 -7.79 -1.73 -9.23
N GLY A 59 -7.94 -2.52 -8.15
CA GLY A 59 -7.20 -3.74 -7.91
C GLY A 59 -6.09 -3.58 -6.87
N LYS A 60 -5.23 -4.59 -6.78
CA LYS A 60 -4.14 -4.66 -5.81
C LYS A 60 -2.86 -4.03 -6.37
N PHE A 61 -2.25 -3.17 -5.59
CA PHE A 61 -1.01 -2.47 -5.95
C PHE A 61 0.05 -2.67 -4.87
N ARG A 62 1.27 -2.71 -5.33
CA ARG A 62 2.48 -2.62 -4.53
C ARG A 62 3.12 -1.28 -4.82
N ILE A 63 3.07 -0.37 -3.86
CA ILE A 63 3.55 1.00 -3.99
C ILE A 63 4.91 1.08 -3.33
N LEU A 64 5.93 1.47 -4.10
CA LEU A 64 7.29 1.63 -3.61
C LEU A 64 7.54 3.10 -3.26
N ARG A 65 8.13 3.34 -2.10
CA ARG A 65 8.46 4.68 -1.60
C ARG A 65 9.82 4.65 -0.87
N GLY A 66 10.89 4.69 -1.64
CA GLY A 66 12.24 4.53 -1.09
C GLY A 66 12.39 3.15 -0.43
N GLN A 67 12.62 3.14 0.89
CA GLN A 67 12.75 1.91 1.68
C GLN A 67 11.40 1.35 2.16
N ASP A 68 10.33 2.09 2.00
CA ASP A 68 8.99 1.66 2.36
C ASP A 68 8.27 1.03 1.15
N GLU A 69 7.46 0.05 1.44
CA GLU A 69 6.61 -0.65 0.49
C GLU A 69 5.21 -0.79 1.10
N GLU A 70 4.20 -0.43 0.33
CA GLU A 70 2.81 -0.56 0.73
C GLU A 70 2.08 -1.52 -0.21
N ILE A 71 1.40 -2.50 0.35
CA ILE A 71 0.46 -3.35 -0.38
C ILE A 71 -0.94 -2.87 -0.05
N VAL A 72 -1.64 -2.43 -1.08
CA VAL A 72 -2.95 -1.80 -0.93
C VAL A 72 -3.89 -2.22 -2.06
N HIS A 73 -5.16 -2.32 -1.76
CA HIS A 73 -6.21 -2.55 -2.74
C HIS A 73 -7.00 -1.24 -2.96
N PHE A 74 -7.30 -0.94 -4.22
CA PHE A 74 -8.14 0.19 -4.60
C PHE A 74 -9.41 -0.29 -5.28
N SER A 75 -10.51 0.39 -4.98
CA SER A 75 -11.77 0.31 -5.72
C SER A 75 -12.13 1.71 -6.19
N LYS A 76 -12.20 1.92 -7.51
CA LYS A 76 -12.48 3.23 -8.12
C LYS A 76 -11.59 4.36 -7.54
N GLY A 77 -10.31 4.07 -7.32
CA GLY A 77 -9.33 5.01 -6.78
C GLY A 77 -9.32 5.17 -5.27
N VAL A 78 -10.27 4.57 -4.56
CA VAL A 78 -10.39 4.65 -3.10
C VAL A 78 -9.77 3.43 -2.46
N MET A 79 -8.99 3.62 -1.40
CA MET A 79 -8.40 2.50 -0.66
C MET A 79 -9.50 1.65 -0.02
N GLN A 80 -9.43 0.34 -0.27
CA GLN A 80 -10.46 -0.60 0.15
C GLN A 80 -9.84 -1.96 0.47
N GLY A 81 -10.24 -2.59 1.59
CA GLY A 81 -9.76 -3.92 1.96
C GLY A 81 -8.40 -3.93 2.65
N GLU A 82 -7.65 -5.01 2.50
CA GLU A 82 -6.40 -5.21 3.22
C GLU A 82 -5.30 -4.21 2.86
N TYR A 83 -4.56 -3.80 3.88
CA TYR A 83 -3.41 -2.92 3.83
C TYR A 83 -2.24 -3.53 4.60
N ARG A 84 -1.04 -3.45 4.01
CA ARG A 84 0.21 -3.81 4.68
C ARG A 84 1.29 -2.82 4.28
N ARG A 85 2.11 -2.44 5.24
CA ARG A 85 3.30 -1.63 5.02
C ARG A 85 4.54 -2.33 5.54
N PHE A 86 5.57 -2.34 4.72
CA PHE A 86 6.88 -2.90 5.03
C PHE A 86 7.93 -1.79 4.99
N ARG A 87 9.01 -1.95 5.74
CA ARG A 87 10.22 -1.15 5.64
C ARG A 87 11.42 -2.08 5.63
N ASN A 88 12.28 -1.97 4.62
CA ASN A 88 13.40 -2.89 4.42
C ASN A 88 12.97 -4.36 4.47
N GLY A 89 11.82 -4.70 3.87
CA GLY A 89 11.27 -6.05 3.86
C GLY A 89 10.59 -6.51 5.16
N SER A 90 10.72 -5.78 6.27
CA SER A 90 10.07 -6.11 7.54
C SER A 90 8.68 -5.49 7.63
N LEU A 91 7.68 -6.27 8.03
CA LEU A 91 6.31 -5.80 8.24
C LEU A 91 6.28 -4.75 9.36
N ARG A 92 5.71 -3.59 9.09
CA ARG A 92 5.62 -2.47 10.04
C ARG A 92 4.21 -2.13 10.44
N GLU A 93 3.25 -2.36 9.56
CA GLU A 93 1.84 -2.10 9.83
C GLU A 93 0.95 -3.00 8.97
N LYS A 94 -0.16 -3.43 9.53
CA LYS A 94 -1.26 -4.07 8.80
C LYS A 94 -2.60 -3.59 9.30
N GLY A 95 -3.62 -3.67 8.46
CA GLY A 95 -4.99 -3.31 8.81
C GLY A 95 -5.91 -3.43 7.59
N LYS A 96 -7.04 -2.74 7.67
CA LYS A 96 -8.01 -2.66 6.57
C LYS A 96 -8.46 -1.22 6.36
N TYR A 97 -8.80 -0.91 5.12
CA TYR A 97 -9.45 0.33 4.75
C TYR A 97 -10.88 0.04 4.29
N THR A 98 -11.78 0.93 4.64
CA THR A 98 -13.16 0.99 4.13
C THR A 98 -13.42 2.43 3.71
N ASP A 99 -13.81 2.62 2.46
CA ASP A 99 -14.10 3.93 1.87
C ASP A 99 -12.96 4.96 2.09
N GLY A 100 -11.73 4.52 1.89
CA GLY A 100 -10.52 5.33 2.04
C GLY A 100 -10.09 5.60 3.47
N ARG A 101 -10.77 5.04 4.47
CA ARG A 101 -10.51 5.28 5.90
C ARG A 101 -10.10 3.99 6.60
N ARG A 102 -9.23 4.11 7.60
CA ARG A 102 -8.85 2.97 8.45
C ARG A 102 -10.08 2.42 9.16
N HIS A 103 -10.29 1.09 9.08
CA HIS A 103 -11.42 0.42 9.68
C HIS A 103 -11.03 -0.99 10.18
N GLY A 104 -11.52 -1.39 11.36
CA GLY A 104 -11.10 -2.62 12.01
C GLY A 104 -9.78 -2.47 12.76
N LEU A 105 -9.12 -3.59 13.08
CA LEU A 105 -7.90 -3.58 13.87
C LEU A 105 -6.68 -3.20 13.04
N PHE A 106 -5.99 -2.14 13.44
CA PHE A 106 -4.66 -1.78 12.93
C PHE A 106 -3.60 -2.24 13.91
N VAL A 107 -2.59 -2.93 13.38
CA VAL A 107 -1.46 -3.44 14.14
C VAL A 107 -0.17 -2.87 13.58
N SER A 108 0.61 -2.20 14.41
CA SER A 108 2.00 -1.86 14.08
C SER A 108 2.96 -2.84 14.76
N TYR A 109 4.14 -3.01 14.16
CA TYR A 109 5.13 -3.99 14.59
C TYR A 109 6.46 -3.32 14.91
N HIS A 110 7.20 -3.90 15.84
CA HIS A 110 8.60 -3.58 16.10
C HIS A 110 9.48 -3.87 14.87
N GLN A 111 10.77 -3.55 14.95
CA GLN A 111 11.71 -3.68 13.81
C GLN A 111 11.84 -5.12 13.29
N ASP A 112 11.59 -6.11 14.13
CA ASP A 112 11.61 -7.53 13.79
C ASP A 112 10.49 -7.94 12.79
N GLY A 113 9.48 -7.08 12.62
CA GLY A 113 8.33 -7.33 11.75
C GLY A 113 7.38 -8.43 12.25
N LYS A 114 7.53 -8.87 13.48
CA LYS A 114 6.78 -9.99 14.09
C LYS A 114 6.14 -9.61 15.42
N THR A 115 6.89 -8.96 16.32
CA THR A 115 6.42 -8.55 17.63
C THR A 115 5.50 -7.34 17.48
N PRO A 116 4.22 -7.42 17.89
CA PRO A 116 3.34 -6.26 17.90
C PRO A 116 3.92 -5.14 18.76
N GLN A 117 3.85 -3.92 18.28
CA GLN A 117 4.17 -2.71 19.04
C GLN A 117 2.90 -2.06 19.55
N ARG A 118 1.85 -2.02 18.70
CA ARG A 118 0.60 -1.36 19.03
C ARG A 118 -0.56 -1.99 18.25
N GLU A 119 -1.67 -2.18 18.94
CA GLU A 119 -2.97 -2.50 18.35
C GLU A 119 -3.95 -1.35 18.61
N ALA A 120 -4.63 -0.92 17.56
CA ALA A 120 -5.62 0.14 17.65
C ALA A 120 -6.88 -0.27 16.87
N PRO A 121 -8.00 -0.48 17.53
CA PRO A 121 -9.29 -0.59 16.87
C PRO A 121 -9.64 0.74 16.20
N MET A 122 -10.01 0.70 14.92
CA MET A 122 -10.33 1.89 14.13
C MET A 122 -11.73 1.79 13.56
N GLN A 123 -12.46 2.89 13.59
CA GLN A 123 -13.72 3.04 12.91
C GLN A 123 -13.71 4.32 12.08
N TYR A 124 -13.76 4.16 10.76
CA TYR A 124 -13.72 5.25 9.78
C TYR A 124 -12.64 6.31 10.06
N GLY A 125 -11.42 5.87 10.36
CA GLY A 125 -10.26 6.73 10.58
C GLY A 125 -10.06 7.23 12.01
N LYS A 126 -10.97 6.90 12.93
CA LYS A 126 -10.89 7.25 14.35
C LYS A 126 -10.63 6.01 15.19
N ILE A 127 -9.94 6.17 16.32
CA ILE A 127 -9.79 5.08 17.31
C ILE A 127 -11.16 4.84 17.94
N ASP A 128 -11.56 3.57 17.93
CA ASP A 128 -12.81 3.09 18.53
C ASP A 128 -12.55 1.82 19.32
N GLY A 129 -12.27 1.99 20.59
CA GLY A 129 -11.93 0.93 21.53
C GLY A 129 -10.59 1.09 22.22
N THR A 130 -10.16 0.04 22.91
CA THR A 130 -8.93 0.05 23.70
C THR A 130 -7.71 -0.13 22.81
N VAL A 131 -6.78 0.82 22.88
CA VAL A 131 -5.44 0.69 22.29
C VAL A 131 -4.59 -0.16 23.24
N ARG A 132 -3.81 -1.09 22.68
CA ARG A 132 -2.85 -1.91 23.41
C ARG A 132 -1.45 -1.66 22.86
N THR A 133 -0.47 -1.66 23.74
CA THR A 133 0.94 -1.50 23.37
C THR A 133 1.81 -2.59 24.00
N TRP A 134 2.94 -2.88 23.37
CA TRP A 134 3.90 -3.88 23.82
C TRP A 134 5.31 -3.38 23.62
N PHE A 135 6.18 -3.76 24.53
CA PHE A 135 7.62 -3.60 24.39
C PHE A 135 8.19 -4.55 23.35
N SER A 136 9.44 -4.31 22.92
CA SER A 136 10.10 -5.13 21.90
C SER A 136 10.39 -6.57 22.36
N ASP A 137 10.36 -6.84 23.66
CA ASP A 137 10.44 -8.18 24.24
C ASP A 137 9.09 -8.91 24.29
N GLY A 138 8.02 -8.27 23.78
CA GLY A 138 6.67 -8.81 23.69
C GLY A 138 5.86 -8.68 24.99
N LYS A 139 6.40 -8.07 26.05
CA LYS A 139 5.64 -7.81 27.24
C LYS A 139 4.65 -6.68 27.06
N PRO A 140 3.45 -6.74 27.64
CA PRO A 140 2.51 -5.64 27.61
C PRO A 140 3.13 -4.38 28.18
N ASP A 141 2.97 -3.26 27.46
CA ASP A 141 3.24 -1.94 27.96
C ASP A 141 1.97 -1.49 28.67
N MET A 142 2.02 -1.47 30.00
CA MET A 142 0.86 -1.07 30.80
C MET A 142 0.64 0.44 30.63
N VAL A 143 -0.51 0.76 30.09
CA VAL A 143 -1.03 2.12 30.05
C VAL A 143 -1.68 2.44 31.40
#